data_e323d70223fba31206993880f4c0eb64
#
_entry.id   e323d70223fba31206993880f4c0eb64
#
_cell.length_a   1.000
_cell.length_b   1.000
_cell.length_c   1.000
_cell.angle_alpha   90.00
_cell.angle_beta   90.00
_cell.angle_gamma   90.00
#
_symmetry.space_group_name_H-M   'P 1'
#
loop_
_entity.id
_entity.type
_entity.pdbx_description
1 polymer ?
#
loop_
_entity_poly.entity_id
_entity_poly.type
_entity_poly.pdbx_seq_one_letter_code
_entity_poly.pdbx_strand_id
1 'polypeptide(L)'
;FQAEDGIRDLVRSRGLGDVYKRQVKDPRILQLIRGYLTAGVLEGGIVSPRVEGTPQGGPLSPLLSNILLDELDKELERRGHAFCRYADDCNIYVHSRRSAERVMDSLSRFLEQQLKLTVNRAKSAVGRPWQRTFLGYSMTFHKKPRLKVADSSVKRFKASLRELFRRGKGRSLKGVIEESTPKLRGWIAYFRLAEVRGVFEDLDGWIRRKLRCILWRQWKRTSTRARNMMQRGLTEQRAWRSARNGRGPWYNSGASHMNDAFRKSFFDKLGLVSLLDHLRRFQLSLIH
;
A
#
# COMPACT_ATOMS: atom_id res chain seq x y z
N PHE A 1 -7.51 -2.89 -14.16
CA PHE A 1 -6.69 -2.51 -15.31
C PHE A 1 -5.43 -1.86 -14.77
N GLN A 2 -4.27 -2.44 -14.98
CA GLN A 2 -2.98 -1.83 -14.63
C GLN A 2 -2.17 -1.72 -15.91
N ALA A 3 -1.80 -0.51 -16.31
CA ALA A 3 -1.01 -0.21 -17.50
C ALA A 3 0.40 0.30 -17.11
N GLU A 4 1.05 -0.33 -16.12
CA GLU A 4 2.40 0.09 -15.69
C GLU A 4 3.45 0.06 -16.83
N ASP A 5 3.25 -0.79 -17.84
CA ASP A 5 4.13 -0.85 -19.01
C ASP A 5 3.60 -0.06 -20.22
N GLY A 6 2.34 0.37 -20.21
CA GLY A 6 1.72 1.12 -21.31
C GLY A 6 2.29 2.54 -21.51
N ILE A 7 2.95 3.09 -20.49
CA ILE A 7 3.59 4.41 -20.57
C ILE A 7 4.88 4.36 -21.42
N ARG A 8 5.49 3.19 -21.59
CA ARG A 8 6.70 3.02 -22.42
C ARG A 8 6.42 3.25 -23.89
N ASP A 9 5.21 2.96 -24.37
CA ASP A 9 4.82 3.11 -25.78
C ASP A 9 4.25 4.50 -26.11
N LEU A 10 4.15 5.41 -25.15
CA LEU A 10 3.48 6.71 -25.30
C LEU A 10 4.12 7.64 -26.34
N VAL A 11 5.40 7.49 -26.65
CA VAL A 11 6.10 8.41 -27.62
C VAL A 11 5.97 7.96 -29.05
N ARG A 12 5.82 6.67 -29.32
CA ARG A 12 5.65 6.14 -30.67
C ARG A 12 4.25 6.35 -31.21
N SER A 13 3.30 6.68 -30.36
CA SER A 13 1.92 6.81 -30.79
C SER A 13 1.64 8.21 -31.35
N ARG A 14 1.30 8.27 -32.63
CA ARG A 14 0.60 9.42 -33.19
C ARG A 14 -0.56 9.90 -32.28
N GLY A 15 -1.09 8.99 -31.44
CA GLY A 15 -2.14 9.26 -30.49
C GLY A 15 -1.81 10.34 -29.44
N LEU A 16 -0.67 10.30 -28.74
CA LEU A 16 -0.32 11.33 -27.75
C LEU A 16 -0.14 12.69 -28.41
N GLY A 17 0.54 12.74 -29.59
CA GLY A 17 0.76 13.96 -30.36
C GLY A 17 -0.52 14.69 -30.73
N ASP A 18 -1.58 13.96 -31.06
CA ASP A 18 -2.86 14.54 -31.43
C ASP A 18 -3.72 14.87 -30.23
N VAL A 19 -3.65 14.10 -29.16
CA VAL A 19 -4.44 14.33 -27.92
C VAL A 19 -3.99 15.59 -27.19
N TYR A 20 -2.68 15.76 -26.92
CA TYR A 20 -2.24 16.96 -26.22
C TYR A 20 -2.42 18.24 -27.02
N LYS A 21 -2.36 18.20 -28.39
CA LYS A 21 -2.67 19.34 -29.26
C LYS A 21 -4.14 19.76 -29.18
N ARG A 22 -5.06 18.81 -28.95
CA ARG A 22 -6.48 19.13 -28.79
C ARG A 22 -6.77 19.78 -27.44
N GLN A 23 -6.09 19.33 -26.38
CA GLN A 23 -6.34 19.79 -25.00
C GLN A 23 -5.54 21.04 -24.64
N VAL A 24 -4.30 21.16 -25.14
CA VAL A 24 -3.42 22.31 -24.88
C VAL A 24 -3.41 23.20 -26.13
N LYS A 25 -3.92 24.43 -26.00
CA LYS A 25 -4.03 25.39 -27.09
C LYS A 25 -2.82 26.35 -27.20
N ASP A 26 -2.04 26.48 -26.12
CA ASP A 26 -0.90 27.39 -26.07
C ASP A 26 0.30 26.80 -26.87
N PRO A 27 0.77 27.48 -27.95
CA PRO A 27 1.87 26.99 -28.76
C PRO A 27 3.19 26.84 -28.01
N ARG A 28 3.43 27.69 -27.01
CA ARG A 28 4.66 27.65 -26.18
C ARG A 28 4.70 26.38 -25.31
N ILE A 29 3.57 26.04 -24.70
CA ILE A 29 3.43 24.80 -23.92
C ILE A 29 3.58 23.58 -24.83
N LEU A 30 2.98 23.60 -26.01
CA LEU A 30 3.12 22.53 -27.00
C LEU A 30 4.58 22.32 -27.42
N GLN A 31 5.33 23.41 -27.60
CA GLN A 31 6.76 23.35 -27.92
C GLN A 31 7.58 22.75 -26.77
N LEU A 32 7.29 23.13 -25.52
CA LEU A 32 7.94 22.55 -24.33
C LEU A 32 7.66 21.05 -24.19
N ILE A 33 6.40 20.63 -24.37
CA ILE A 33 6.01 19.22 -24.35
C ILE A 33 6.76 18.44 -25.44
N ARG A 34 6.81 18.98 -26.67
CA ARG A 34 7.56 18.35 -27.75
C ARG A 34 9.04 18.24 -27.45
N GLY A 35 9.67 19.32 -26.94
CA GLY A 35 11.07 19.31 -26.51
C GLY A 35 11.34 18.25 -25.46
N TYR A 36 10.45 18.10 -24.47
CA TYR A 36 10.55 17.07 -23.43
C TYR A 36 10.42 15.64 -24.00
N LEU A 37 9.49 15.42 -24.94
CA LEU A 37 9.27 14.12 -25.55
C LEU A 37 10.41 13.70 -26.48
N THR A 38 11.09 14.68 -27.11
CA THR A 38 12.20 14.43 -28.04
C THR A 38 13.58 14.48 -27.37
N ALA A 39 13.66 14.95 -26.13
CA ALA A 39 14.90 14.96 -25.37
C ALA A 39 15.45 13.54 -25.19
N GLY A 40 16.74 13.34 -25.46
CA GLY A 40 17.44 12.09 -25.24
C GLY A 40 17.59 11.76 -23.74
N VAL A 41 18.09 10.58 -23.44
CA VAL A 41 18.49 10.18 -22.08
C VAL A 41 19.98 10.28 -21.97
N LEU A 42 20.44 10.95 -20.90
CA LEU A 42 21.86 11.00 -20.54
C LEU A 42 22.13 9.80 -19.60
N GLU A 43 22.78 8.76 -20.11
CA GLU A 43 23.27 7.64 -19.29
C GLU A 43 24.79 7.54 -19.44
N GLY A 44 25.51 7.56 -18.30
CA GLY A 44 26.97 7.44 -18.31
C GLY A 44 27.73 8.54 -19.07
N GLY A 45 27.14 9.74 -19.26
CA GLY A 45 27.73 10.85 -20.03
C GLY A 45 27.47 10.81 -21.54
N ILE A 46 26.72 9.80 -22.01
CA ILE A 46 26.37 9.68 -23.43
C ILE A 46 24.87 9.98 -23.59
N VAL A 47 24.54 10.92 -24.52
CA VAL A 47 23.15 11.22 -24.89
C VAL A 47 22.72 10.21 -25.95
N SER A 48 21.86 9.27 -25.58
CA SER A 48 21.22 8.37 -26.53
C SER A 48 19.88 8.91 -26.98
N PRO A 49 19.56 8.90 -28.30
CA PRO A 49 18.23 9.28 -28.77
C PRO A 49 17.20 8.29 -28.25
N ARG A 50 16.07 8.81 -27.80
CA ARG A 50 14.96 7.98 -27.38
C ARG A 50 14.24 7.36 -28.55
N VAL A 51 14.06 6.07 -28.47
CA VAL A 51 13.27 5.32 -29.44
C VAL A 51 11.81 5.24 -28.99
N GLU A 52 11.52 5.18 -27.67
CA GLU A 52 10.17 4.99 -27.12
C GLU A 52 10.00 5.60 -25.70
N GLY A 53 8.77 6.06 -25.40
CA GLY A 53 8.29 6.37 -24.06
C GLY A 53 8.74 7.71 -23.44
N THR A 54 8.15 8.06 -22.29
CA THR A 54 8.63 9.13 -21.40
C THR A 54 9.57 8.57 -20.35
N PRO A 55 10.55 9.34 -19.79
CA PRO A 55 11.41 8.83 -18.74
C PRO A 55 10.59 8.36 -17.55
N GLN A 56 10.86 7.14 -17.10
CA GLN A 56 10.28 6.65 -15.85
C GLN A 56 10.76 7.55 -14.70
N GLY A 57 9.81 8.16 -13.96
CA GLY A 57 10.14 9.14 -12.91
C GLY A 57 10.34 10.58 -13.38
N GLY A 58 10.16 10.88 -14.67
CA GLY A 58 10.18 12.25 -15.16
C GLY A 58 9.00 13.08 -14.62
N PRO A 59 9.19 14.39 -14.33
CA PRO A 59 8.16 15.22 -13.69
C PRO A 59 6.91 15.44 -14.55
N LEU A 60 7.04 15.40 -15.89
CA LEU A 60 5.92 15.56 -16.82
C LEU A 60 5.21 14.24 -17.19
N SER A 61 5.82 13.09 -16.93
CA SER A 61 5.26 11.79 -17.30
C SER A 61 3.85 11.54 -16.72
N PRO A 62 3.57 11.81 -15.43
CA PRO A 62 2.24 11.62 -14.87
C PRO A 62 1.20 12.58 -15.49
N LEU A 63 1.59 13.82 -15.81
CA LEU A 63 0.71 14.80 -16.44
C LEU A 63 0.34 14.36 -17.85
N LEU A 64 1.32 14.00 -18.67
CA LEU A 64 1.10 13.55 -20.06
C LEU A 64 0.28 12.25 -20.09
N SER A 65 0.53 11.34 -19.16
CA SER A 65 -0.28 10.12 -19.02
C SER A 65 -1.75 10.45 -18.71
N ASN A 66 -2.01 11.40 -17.80
CA ASN A 66 -3.38 11.80 -17.47
C ASN A 66 -4.06 12.52 -18.64
N ILE A 67 -3.35 13.36 -19.39
CA ILE A 67 -3.88 14.00 -20.61
C ILE A 67 -4.33 12.95 -21.63
N LEU A 68 -3.52 11.90 -21.85
CA LEU A 68 -3.87 10.83 -22.78
C LEU A 68 -5.05 9.99 -22.29
N LEU A 69 -5.06 9.64 -20.99
CA LEU A 69 -6.10 8.80 -20.41
C LEU A 69 -7.41 9.55 -20.13
N ASP A 70 -7.45 10.87 -20.24
CA ASP A 70 -8.68 11.66 -20.25
C ASP A 70 -9.61 11.26 -21.41
N GLU A 71 -9.05 10.85 -22.56
CA GLU A 71 -9.84 10.30 -23.66
C GLU A 71 -10.52 8.96 -23.30
N LEU A 72 -9.87 8.14 -22.44
CA LEU A 72 -10.49 6.94 -21.89
C LEU A 72 -11.62 7.30 -20.92
N ASP A 73 -11.41 8.30 -20.06
CA ASP A 73 -12.43 8.76 -19.12
C ASP A 73 -13.68 9.26 -19.87
N LYS A 74 -13.49 10.12 -20.88
CA LYS A 74 -14.57 10.60 -21.74
C LYS A 74 -15.32 9.46 -22.45
N GLU A 75 -14.60 8.46 -22.94
CA GLU A 75 -15.22 7.32 -23.61
C GLU A 75 -16.03 6.46 -22.63
N LEU A 76 -15.55 6.27 -21.39
CA LEU A 76 -16.27 5.56 -20.33
C LEU A 76 -17.54 6.31 -19.91
N GLU A 77 -17.45 7.65 -19.76
CA GLU A 77 -18.59 8.51 -19.47
C GLU A 77 -19.62 8.48 -20.60
N ARG A 78 -19.18 8.60 -21.86
CA ARG A 78 -20.05 8.52 -23.04
C ARG A 78 -20.81 7.19 -23.12
N ARG A 79 -20.18 6.08 -22.68
CA ARG A 79 -20.82 4.75 -22.59
C ARG A 79 -21.68 4.57 -21.36
N GLY A 80 -21.71 5.52 -20.43
CA GLY A 80 -22.48 5.44 -19.18
C GLY A 80 -21.93 4.41 -18.20
N HIS A 81 -20.62 4.11 -18.21
CA HIS A 81 -20.02 3.18 -17.29
C HIS A 81 -19.66 3.85 -15.95
N ALA A 82 -20.00 3.19 -14.84
CA ALA A 82 -19.46 3.56 -13.55
C ALA A 82 -18.00 3.07 -13.48
N PHE A 83 -17.07 3.98 -13.24
CA PHE A 83 -15.65 3.65 -13.15
C PHE A 83 -14.91 4.48 -12.10
N CYS A 84 -13.72 4.03 -11.76
CA CYS A 84 -12.78 4.76 -10.90
C CYS A 84 -11.39 4.57 -11.47
N ARG A 85 -10.71 5.67 -11.81
CA ARG A 85 -9.34 5.66 -12.32
C ARG A 85 -8.40 6.45 -11.41
N TYR A 86 -7.23 5.91 -11.19
CA TYR A 86 -6.12 6.58 -10.55
C TYR A 86 -4.84 6.30 -11.37
N ALA A 87 -4.31 7.33 -12.02
CA ALA A 87 -3.25 7.22 -13.01
C ALA A 87 -3.62 6.17 -14.07
N ASP A 88 -2.84 5.10 -14.20
CA ASP A 88 -3.04 3.98 -15.12
C ASP A 88 -3.95 2.87 -14.58
N ASP A 89 -4.19 2.84 -13.27
CA ASP A 89 -5.12 1.88 -12.66
C ASP A 89 -6.58 2.32 -12.86
N CYS A 90 -7.38 1.49 -13.53
CA CYS A 90 -8.80 1.75 -13.79
C CYS A 90 -9.67 0.54 -13.42
N ASN A 91 -10.70 0.79 -12.60
CA ASN A 91 -11.75 -0.18 -12.31
C ASN A 91 -13.06 0.27 -12.95
N ILE A 92 -13.72 -0.63 -13.68
CA ILE A 92 -15.01 -0.38 -14.33
C ILE A 92 -16.02 -1.37 -13.74
N TYR A 93 -17.18 -0.86 -13.35
CA TYR A 93 -18.21 -1.64 -12.67
C TYR A 93 -19.38 -1.91 -13.60
N VAL A 94 -19.77 -3.18 -13.70
CA VAL A 94 -20.88 -3.63 -14.52
C VAL A 94 -21.68 -4.72 -13.80
N HIS A 95 -22.92 -4.92 -14.21
CA HIS A 95 -23.87 -5.81 -13.50
C HIS A 95 -23.60 -7.31 -13.68
N SER A 96 -22.99 -7.72 -14.80
CA SER A 96 -22.81 -9.14 -15.10
C SER A 96 -21.39 -9.44 -15.62
N ARG A 97 -20.95 -10.69 -15.43
CA ARG A 97 -19.67 -11.17 -15.95
C ARG A 97 -19.60 -11.05 -17.47
N ARG A 98 -20.66 -11.44 -18.18
CA ARG A 98 -20.73 -11.34 -19.65
C ARG A 98 -20.59 -9.89 -20.13
N SER A 99 -21.21 -8.94 -19.41
CA SER A 99 -21.02 -7.51 -19.71
C SER A 99 -19.58 -7.06 -19.44
N ALA A 100 -18.96 -7.53 -18.34
CA ALA A 100 -17.58 -7.19 -18.03
C ALA A 100 -16.60 -7.70 -19.09
N GLU A 101 -16.78 -8.91 -19.58
CA GLU A 101 -15.96 -9.48 -20.66
C GLU A 101 -16.08 -8.66 -21.94
N ARG A 102 -17.31 -8.31 -22.36
CA ARG A 102 -17.56 -7.45 -23.52
C ARG A 102 -16.93 -6.05 -23.37
N VAL A 103 -17.06 -5.45 -22.20
CA VAL A 103 -16.46 -4.14 -21.90
C VAL A 103 -14.94 -4.23 -21.95
N MET A 104 -14.34 -5.27 -21.36
CA MET A 104 -12.90 -5.51 -21.41
C MET A 104 -12.39 -5.58 -22.85
N ASP A 105 -13.04 -6.38 -23.71
CA ASP A 105 -12.63 -6.54 -25.12
C ASP A 105 -12.79 -5.24 -25.92
N SER A 106 -13.91 -4.53 -25.70
CA SER A 106 -14.18 -3.30 -26.45
C SER A 106 -13.25 -2.16 -26.03
N LEU A 107 -12.91 -2.07 -24.73
CA LEU A 107 -11.96 -1.07 -24.24
C LEU A 107 -10.52 -1.41 -24.59
N SER A 108 -10.15 -2.69 -24.59
CA SER A 108 -8.83 -3.11 -25.08
C SER A 108 -8.62 -2.68 -26.51
N ARG A 109 -9.62 -2.91 -27.38
CA ARG A 109 -9.57 -2.43 -28.77
C ARG A 109 -9.51 -0.91 -28.87
N PHE A 110 -10.27 -0.18 -28.07
CA PHE A 110 -10.22 1.28 -28.03
C PHE A 110 -8.82 1.78 -27.64
N LEU A 111 -8.24 1.24 -26.57
CA LEU A 111 -6.90 1.61 -26.10
C LEU A 111 -5.83 1.29 -27.16
N GLU A 112 -5.88 0.10 -27.76
CA GLU A 112 -4.89 -0.34 -28.74
C GLU A 112 -5.04 0.40 -30.08
N GLN A 113 -6.27 0.63 -30.56
CA GLN A 113 -6.51 1.21 -31.89
C GLN A 113 -6.55 2.74 -31.90
N GLN A 114 -7.18 3.35 -30.87
CA GLN A 114 -7.38 4.80 -30.82
C GLN A 114 -6.25 5.51 -30.08
N LEU A 115 -5.89 4.99 -28.90
CA LEU A 115 -4.87 5.60 -28.06
C LEU A 115 -3.47 5.01 -28.29
N LYS A 116 -3.36 3.94 -29.06
CA LYS A 116 -2.09 3.22 -29.35
C LYS A 116 -1.38 2.74 -28.07
N LEU A 117 -2.17 2.39 -27.05
CA LEU A 117 -1.68 1.89 -25.78
C LEU A 117 -1.77 0.37 -25.73
N THR A 118 -0.74 -0.27 -25.19
CA THR A 118 -0.73 -1.71 -24.97
C THR A 118 -1.41 -2.06 -23.64
N VAL A 119 -2.41 -2.94 -23.70
CA VAL A 119 -3.11 -3.42 -22.50
C VAL A 119 -2.34 -4.56 -21.84
N ASN A 120 -1.95 -4.39 -20.57
CA ASN A 120 -1.32 -5.48 -19.82
C ASN A 120 -2.36 -6.57 -19.46
N ARG A 121 -2.49 -7.56 -20.33
CA ARG A 121 -3.48 -8.65 -20.17
C ARG A 121 -3.20 -9.56 -18.97
N ALA A 122 -1.98 -9.64 -18.49
CA ALA A 122 -1.64 -10.43 -17.30
C ALA A 122 -2.17 -9.79 -15.99
N LYS A 123 -2.24 -8.45 -15.96
CA LYS A 123 -2.74 -7.70 -14.81
C LYS A 123 -4.23 -7.34 -14.96
N SER A 124 -4.74 -7.23 -16.19
CA SER A 124 -6.13 -6.92 -16.49
C SER A 124 -7.00 -8.18 -16.42
N ALA A 125 -8.06 -8.14 -15.65
CA ALA A 125 -8.98 -9.27 -15.58
C ALA A 125 -10.36 -8.89 -15.07
N VAL A 126 -11.36 -9.65 -15.50
CA VAL A 126 -12.73 -9.60 -15.00
C VAL A 126 -12.83 -10.39 -13.69
N GLY A 127 -13.43 -9.81 -12.67
CA GLY A 127 -13.60 -10.48 -11.38
C GLY A 127 -14.59 -9.75 -10.47
N ARG A 128 -14.96 -10.41 -9.39
CA ARG A 128 -15.81 -9.81 -8.37
C ARG A 128 -15.05 -8.76 -7.57
N PRO A 129 -15.67 -7.67 -7.07
CA PRO A 129 -14.98 -6.60 -6.33
C PRO A 129 -14.14 -7.09 -5.14
N TRP A 130 -14.62 -8.11 -4.43
CA TRP A 130 -13.90 -8.70 -3.28
C TRP A 130 -12.71 -9.59 -3.66
N GLN A 131 -12.57 -9.96 -4.93
CA GLN A 131 -11.44 -10.72 -5.47
C GLN A 131 -10.36 -9.80 -6.04
N ARG A 132 -10.65 -8.52 -6.12
CA ARG A 132 -9.77 -7.52 -6.71
C ARG A 132 -9.27 -6.52 -5.68
N THR A 133 -8.16 -5.92 -5.99
CA THR A 133 -7.56 -4.86 -5.18
C THR A 133 -7.43 -3.60 -6.02
N PHE A 134 -7.70 -2.46 -5.40
CA PHE A 134 -7.51 -1.14 -6.01
C PHE A 134 -6.87 -0.22 -4.97
N LEU A 135 -5.74 0.38 -5.29
CA LEU A 135 -4.98 1.24 -4.38
C LEU A 135 -4.71 0.58 -3.00
N GLY A 136 -4.47 -0.72 -3.00
CA GLY A 136 -4.22 -1.46 -1.77
C GLY A 136 -5.45 -1.79 -0.93
N TYR A 137 -6.64 -1.37 -1.35
CA TYR A 137 -7.93 -1.73 -0.76
C TYR A 137 -8.58 -2.90 -1.49
N SER A 138 -9.54 -3.53 -0.86
CA SER A 138 -10.46 -4.52 -1.40
C SER A 138 -11.82 -4.35 -0.74
N MET A 139 -12.80 -5.13 -1.15
CA MET A 139 -14.14 -5.10 -0.57
C MET A 139 -14.47 -6.39 0.18
N THR A 140 -15.41 -6.33 1.11
CA THR A 140 -15.96 -7.52 1.76
C THR A 140 -17.04 -8.16 0.88
N PHE A 141 -17.20 -9.49 1.04
CA PHE A 141 -18.30 -10.23 0.44
C PHE A 141 -19.53 -10.14 1.35
N HIS A 142 -20.32 -9.07 1.23
CA HIS A 142 -21.56 -8.87 1.99
C HIS A 142 -22.61 -8.17 1.11
N LYS A 143 -23.87 -8.25 1.53
CA LYS A 143 -25.00 -7.57 0.85
C LYS A 143 -24.79 -6.05 0.78
N LYS A 144 -24.12 -5.47 1.79
CA LYS A 144 -23.55 -4.10 1.79
C LYS A 144 -22.04 -4.25 1.86
N PRO A 145 -21.32 -4.16 0.73
CA PRO A 145 -19.86 -4.26 0.72
C PRO A 145 -19.24 -3.15 1.55
N ARG A 146 -18.21 -3.52 2.33
CA ARG A 146 -17.40 -2.56 3.10
C ARG A 146 -15.99 -2.51 2.56
N LEU A 147 -15.38 -1.35 2.61
CA LEU A 147 -13.99 -1.17 2.23
C LEU A 147 -13.06 -1.79 3.28
N LYS A 148 -12.16 -2.67 2.85
CA LYS A 148 -11.14 -3.29 3.70
C LYS A 148 -9.75 -3.12 3.12
N VAL A 149 -8.73 -3.20 3.96
CA VAL A 149 -7.34 -3.28 3.50
C VAL A 149 -7.12 -4.61 2.81
N ALA A 150 -6.50 -4.59 1.63
CA ALA A 150 -6.18 -5.81 0.89
C ALA A 150 -5.11 -6.65 1.62
N ASP A 151 -5.25 -7.97 1.57
CA ASP A 151 -4.34 -8.90 2.24
C ASP A 151 -2.89 -8.76 1.77
N SER A 152 -2.69 -8.43 0.49
CA SER A 152 -1.37 -8.13 -0.08
C SER A 152 -0.71 -6.91 0.58
N SER A 153 -1.48 -5.85 0.87
CA SER A 153 -1.02 -4.66 1.56
C SER A 153 -0.63 -4.94 3.01
N VAL A 154 -1.42 -5.77 3.71
CA VAL A 154 -1.10 -6.24 5.07
C VAL A 154 0.19 -7.08 5.07
N LYS A 155 0.34 -7.99 4.10
CA LYS A 155 1.55 -8.81 3.95
C LYS A 155 2.81 -7.96 3.73
N ARG A 156 2.75 -6.98 2.81
CA ARG A 156 3.85 -6.03 2.54
C ARG A 156 4.20 -5.21 3.79
N PHE A 157 3.20 -4.69 4.48
CA PHE A 157 3.41 -3.94 5.71
C PHE A 157 4.08 -4.78 6.80
N LYS A 158 3.58 -6.00 7.05
CA LYS A 158 4.22 -6.93 7.98
C LYS A 158 5.67 -7.26 7.58
N ALA A 159 5.96 -7.37 6.28
CA ALA A 159 7.32 -7.62 5.79
C ALA A 159 8.26 -6.43 6.09
N SER A 160 7.84 -5.21 5.80
CA SER A 160 8.63 -4.00 6.07
C SER A 160 8.90 -3.79 7.57
N LEU A 161 7.92 -4.10 8.44
CA LEU A 161 8.10 -4.05 9.89
C LEU A 161 8.98 -5.20 10.42
N ARG A 162 8.91 -6.40 9.81
CA ARG A 162 9.81 -7.52 10.20
C ARG A 162 11.27 -7.15 10.00
N GLU A 163 11.58 -6.48 8.92
CA GLU A 163 12.94 -6.03 8.64
C GLU A 163 13.42 -5.02 9.69
N LEU A 164 12.58 -4.02 10.01
CA LEU A 164 12.86 -3.04 11.05
C LEU A 164 13.08 -3.72 12.41
N PHE A 165 12.19 -4.62 12.82
CA PHE A 165 12.30 -5.35 14.08
C PHE A 165 13.49 -6.32 14.11
N ARG A 166 13.96 -6.81 12.96
CA ARG A 166 15.19 -7.62 12.87
C ARG A 166 16.43 -6.78 13.17
N ARG A 167 16.48 -5.55 12.64
CA ARG A 167 17.55 -4.58 12.90
C ARG A 167 17.52 -4.05 14.33
N GLY A 168 16.37 -4.10 15.00
CA GLY A 168 16.20 -3.68 16.42
C GLY A 168 16.85 -4.58 17.46
N LYS A 169 17.53 -5.68 17.06
CA LYS A 169 18.28 -6.53 17.98
C LYS A 169 19.45 -5.75 18.57
N GLY A 170 19.49 -5.64 19.91
CA GLY A 170 20.54 -4.89 20.62
C GLY A 170 20.25 -3.41 20.86
N ARG A 171 19.15 -2.87 20.30
CA ARG A 171 18.71 -1.49 20.51
C ARG A 171 17.68 -1.42 21.64
N SER A 172 17.52 -0.24 22.26
CA SER A 172 16.48 -0.01 23.26
C SER A 172 15.08 -0.19 22.63
N LEU A 173 14.13 -0.71 23.42
CA LEU A 173 12.76 -0.88 22.95
C LEU A 173 12.14 0.45 22.51
N LYS A 174 12.44 1.54 23.24
CA LYS A 174 12.00 2.89 22.92
C LYS A 174 12.50 3.32 21.55
N GLY A 175 13.78 3.14 21.25
CA GLY A 175 14.34 3.46 19.94
C GLY A 175 13.73 2.65 18.78
N VAL A 176 13.38 1.37 19.01
CA VAL A 176 12.67 0.56 18.02
C VAL A 176 11.25 1.08 17.75
N ILE A 177 10.56 1.53 18.81
CA ILE A 177 9.21 2.13 18.70
C ILE A 177 9.29 3.46 17.95
N GLU A 178 10.23 4.33 18.30
CA GLU A 178 10.44 5.62 17.64
C GLU A 178 10.72 5.46 16.14
N GLU A 179 11.59 4.53 15.76
CA GLU A 179 11.90 4.24 14.35
C GLU A 179 10.69 3.65 13.59
N SER A 180 9.83 2.89 14.26
CA SER A 180 8.63 2.31 13.64
C SER A 180 7.49 3.33 13.47
N THR A 181 7.44 4.37 14.30
CA THR A 181 6.35 5.34 14.37
C THR A 181 6.03 6.03 13.03
N PRO A 182 6.97 6.53 12.23
CA PRO A 182 6.66 7.13 10.93
C PRO A 182 5.98 6.15 9.97
N LYS A 183 6.43 4.89 9.94
CA LYS A 183 5.82 3.84 9.12
C LYS A 183 4.39 3.51 9.58
N LEU A 184 4.16 3.42 10.90
CA LEU A 184 2.84 3.16 11.46
C LEU A 184 1.87 4.30 11.12
N ARG A 185 2.29 5.55 11.32
CA ARG A 185 1.49 6.74 11.03
C ARG A 185 1.18 6.88 9.54
N GLY A 186 2.17 6.75 8.68
CA GLY A 186 1.98 6.82 7.23
C GLY A 186 1.02 5.75 6.72
N TRP A 187 1.17 4.50 7.21
CA TRP A 187 0.32 3.40 6.80
C TRP A 187 -1.14 3.58 7.24
N ILE A 188 -1.39 3.99 8.49
CA ILE A 188 -2.76 4.22 8.98
C ILE A 188 -3.40 5.45 8.33
N ALA A 189 -2.64 6.50 8.05
CA ALA A 189 -3.15 7.67 7.33
C ALA A 189 -3.60 7.31 5.90
N TYR A 190 -2.83 6.44 5.21
CA TYR A 190 -3.20 5.94 3.89
C TYR A 190 -4.48 5.09 3.94
N PHE A 191 -4.58 4.16 4.90
CA PHE A 191 -5.72 3.23 5.02
C PHE A 191 -6.85 3.75 5.92
N ARG A 192 -6.95 5.06 6.15
CA ARG A 192 -7.97 5.68 7.02
C ARG A 192 -9.42 5.48 6.57
N LEU A 193 -9.64 5.21 5.27
CA LEU A 193 -10.95 4.95 4.70
C LEU A 193 -11.44 3.52 4.90
N ALA A 194 -10.63 2.63 5.47
CA ALA A 194 -11.05 1.25 5.71
C ALA A 194 -12.14 1.18 6.79
N GLU A 195 -13.24 0.51 6.47
CA GLU A 195 -14.37 0.32 7.38
C GLU A 195 -14.22 -0.92 8.26
N VAL A 196 -13.43 -1.91 7.79
CA VAL A 196 -13.19 -3.17 8.52
C VAL A 196 -12.03 -3.00 9.50
N ARG A 197 -12.34 -3.02 10.80
CA ARG A 197 -11.40 -2.70 11.89
C ARG A 197 -10.52 -3.89 12.32
N GLY A 198 -10.96 -5.12 12.14
CA GLY A 198 -10.28 -6.32 12.65
C GLY A 198 -8.82 -6.44 12.22
N VAL A 199 -8.47 -6.06 10.99
CA VAL A 199 -7.09 -6.08 10.50
C VAL A 199 -6.15 -5.16 11.31
N PHE A 200 -6.63 -4.03 11.80
CA PHE A 200 -5.84 -3.08 12.61
C PHE A 200 -5.63 -3.62 14.03
N GLU A 201 -6.65 -4.27 14.57
CA GLU A 201 -6.59 -4.98 15.86
C GLU A 201 -5.55 -6.11 15.84
N ASP A 202 -5.61 -6.94 14.80
CA ASP A 202 -4.67 -8.04 14.56
C ASP A 202 -3.23 -7.53 14.37
N LEU A 203 -3.06 -6.43 13.65
CA LEU A 203 -1.76 -5.79 13.44
C LEU A 203 -1.20 -5.22 14.74
N ASP A 204 -2.01 -4.52 15.53
CA ASP A 204 -1.61 -3.99 16.83
C ASP A 204 -1.19 -5.13 17.78
N GLY A 205 -1.96 -6.23 17.81
CA GLY A 205 -1.61 -7.43 18.54
C GLY A 205 -0.29 -8.05 18.10
N TRP A 206 -0.09 -8.17 16.79
CA TRP A 206 1.12 -8.71 16.20
C TRP A 206 2.34 -7.82 16.45
N ILE A 207 2.21 -6.49 16.37
CA ILE A 207 3.30 -5.54 16.66
C ILE A 207 3.73 -5.69 18.14
N ARG A 208 2.79 -5.66 19.09
CA ARG A 208 3.08 -5.84 20.51
C ARG A 208 3.77 -7.18 20.77
N ARG A 209 3.33 -8.26 20.13
CA ARG A 209 3.99 -9.57 20.22
C ARG A 209 5.43 -9.53 19.71
N LYS A 210 5.69 -8.83 18.59
CA LYS A 210 7.06 -8.64 18.07
C LYS A 210 7.95 -7.87 19.05
N LEU A 211 7.43 -6.81 19.65
CA LEU A 211 8.17 -6.03 20.65
C LEU A 211 8.47 -6.86 21.92
N ARG A 212 7.50 -7.66 22.41
CA ARG A 212 7.75 -8.61 23.51
C ARG A 212 8.80 -9.66 23.12
N CYS A 213 8.81 -10.11 21.88
CA CYS A 213 9.82 -11.04 21.39
C CYS A 213 11.23 -10.44 21.41
N ILE A 214 11.36 -9.14 21.12
CA ILE A 214 12.62 -8.40 21.23
C ILE A 214 13.08 -8.37 22.71
N LEU A 215 12.21 -7.99 23.64
CA LEU A 215 12.51 -8.01 25.07
C LEU A 215 12.98 -9.38 25.55
N TRP A 216 12.24 -10.42 25.19
CA TRP A 216 12.61 -11.79 25.58
C TRP A 216 13.99 -12.21 25.05
N ARG A 217 14.36 -11.80 23.87
CA ARG A 217 15.69 -12.07 23.27
C ARG A 217 16.81 -11.29 23.95
N GLN A 218 16.54 -10.06 24.39
CA GLN A 218 17.50 -9.22 25.10
C GLN A 218 17.81 -9.78 26.49
N TRP A 219 16.84 -10.41 27.13
CA TRP A 219 17.01 -11.03 28.44
C TRP A 219 17.59 -12.45 28.32
N LYS A 220 18.88 -12.53 28.17
CA LYS A 220 19.58 -13.80 27.96
C LYS A 220 19.50 -14.73 29.19
N ARG A 221 19.63 -14.16 30.43
CA ARG A 221 19.63 -14.90 31.68
C ARG A 221 18.23 -15.10 32.24
N THR A 222 17.95 -16.28 32.77
CA THR A 222 16.66 -16.63 33.40
C THR A 222 16.31 -15.67 34.55
N SER A 223 17.30 -15.29 35.38
CA SER A 223 17.13 -14.33 36.48
C SER A 223 16.69 -12.94 35.96
N THR A 224 17.27 -12.49 34.85
CA THR A 224 16.86 -11.22 34.21
C THR A 224 15.42 -11.28 33.73
N ARG A 225 14.99 -12.39 33.14
CA ARG A 225 13.60 -12.61 32.69
C ARG A 225 12.64 -12.56 33.87
N ALA A 226 12.93 -13.32 34.93
CA ALA A 226 12.10 -13.37 36.15
C ALA A 226 11.98 -11.99 36.78
N ARG A 227 13.10 -11.30 37.04
CA ARG A 227 13.14 -9.96 37.63
C ARG A 227 12.29 -8.95 36.82
N ASN A 228 12.45 -8.90 35.50
CA ASN A 228 11.68 -7.98 34.65
C ASN A 228 10.18 -8.27 34.68
N MET A 229 9.77 -9.54 34.75
CA MET A 229 8.36 -9.91 34.88
C MET A 229 7.80 -9.55 36.25
N MET A 230 8.56 -9.79 37.36
CA MET A 230 8.16 -9.39 38.71
C MET A 230 7.99 -7.87 38.83
N GLN A 231 8.91 -7.08 38.28
CA GLN A 231 8.79 -5.62 38.24
C GLN A 231 7.53 -5.13 37.52
N ARG A 232 6.90 -6.01 36.74
CA ARG A 232 5.65 -5.73 36.00
C ARG A 232 4.42 -6.40 36.60
N GLY A 233 4.54 -6.85 37.86
CA GLY A 233 3.42 -7.32 38.65
C GLY A 233 3.14 -8.83 38.57
N LEU A 234 4.03 -9.65 37.99
CA LEU A 234 3.91 -11.09 38.09
C LEU A 234 4.37 -11.57 39.49
N THR A 235 3.68 -12.55 40.04
CA THR A 235 4.12 -13.21 41.27
C THR A 235 5.45 -13.92 41.03
N GLU A 236 6.28 -14.00 42.07
CA GLU A 236 7.63 -14.59 41.99
C GLU A 236 7.59 -16.02 41.42
N GLN A 237 6.74 -16.86 41.98
CA GLN A 237 6.58 -18.25 41.55
C GLN A 237 6.25 -18.34 40.05
N ARG A 238 5.30 -17.54 39.56
CA ARG A 238 4.90 -17.51 38.16
C ARG A 238 6.01 -16.96 37.26
N ALA A 239 6.72 -15.93 37.69
CA ALA A 239 7.83 -15.33 36.96
C ALA A 239 8.98 -16.33 36.78
N TRP A 240 9.42 -17.00 37.83
CA TRP A 240 10.47 -18.01 37.75
C TRP A 240 10.08 -19.24 36.93
N ARG A 241 8.86 -19.75 37.11
CA ARG A 241 8.33 -20.85 36.26
C ARG A 241 8.32 -20.47 34.78
N SER A 242 7.87 -19.27 34.48
CA SER A 242 7.81 -18.77 33.08
C SER A 242 9.22 -18.52 32.51
N ALA A 243 10.14 -17.98 33.29
CA ALA A 243 11.50 -17.69 32.85
C ALA A 243 12.35 -18.93 32.54
N ARG A 244 12.07 -20.06 33.24
CA ARG A 244 12.79 -21.35 33.09
C ARG A 244 12.26 -22.23 31.97
N ASN A 245 11.12 -21.88 31.34
CA ASN A 245 10.62 -22.72 30.26
C ASN A 245 11.61 -22.73 29.09
N GLY A 246 11.86 -23.90 28.52
CA GLY A 246 12.79 -24.09 27.38
C GLY A 246 12.25 -23.62 26.03
N ARG A 247 11.07 -22.95 26.02
CA ARG A 247 10.41 -22.55 24.77
C ARG A 247 11.04 -21.29 24.17
N GLY A 248 11.01 -21.19 22.85
CA GLY A 248 11.64 -20.10 22.11
C GLY A 248 10.98 -18.71 22.35
N PRO A 249 11.69 -17.63 21.93
CA PRO A 249 11.23 -16.25 22.13
C PRO A 249 9.86 -15.94 21.55
N TRP A 250 9.53 -16.52 20.40
CA TRP A 250 8.25 -16.30 19.73
C TRP A 250 7.08 -16.91 20.51
N TYR A 251 7.26 -18.09 21.07
CA TYR A 251 6.26 -18.70 21.95
C TYR A 251 6.03 -17.82 23.17
N ASN A 252 7.08 -17.50 23.90
CA ASN A 252 7.01 -16.72 25.13
C ASN A 252 6.38 -15.33 24.91
N SER A 253 6.69 -14.66 23.81
CA SER A 253 6.15 -13.35 23.49
C SER A 253 4.62 -13.32 23.30
N GLY A 254 4.01 -14.45 23.03
CA GLY A 254 2.55 -14.61 22.93
C GLY A 254 1.90 -15.27 24.13
N ALA A 255 2.68 -15.77 25.09
CA ALA A 255 2.19 -16.44 26.27
C ALA A 255 1.60 -15.46 27.31
N SER A 256 0.73 -15.97 28.18
CA SER A 256 0.01 -15.15 29.18
C SER A 256 0.93 -14.33 30.06
N HIS A 257 2.04 -14.91 30.54
CA HIS A 257 2.99 -14.20 31.41
C HIS A 257 3.56 -12.93 30.74
N MET A 258 3.91 -12.96 29.44
CA MET A 258 4.37 -11.78 28.72
C MET A 258 3.23 -10.82 28.35
N ASN A 259 2.03 -11.34 28.11
CA ASN A 259 0.87 -10.51 27.88
C ASN A 259 0.45 -9.73 29.11
N ASP A 260 0.49 -10.37 30.30
CA ASP A 260 0.13 -9.76 31.58
C ASP A 260 1.19 -8.75 32.06
N ALA A 261 2.48 -9.10 31.93
CA ALA A 261 3.58 -8.22 32.29
C ALA A 261 3.72 -7.00 31.38
N PHE A 262 3.45 -7.16 30.08
CA PHE A 262 3.64 -6.12 29.06
C PHE A 262 2.34 -5.90 28.27
N ARG A 263 1.37 -5.29 28.97
CA ARG A 263 0.04 -4.92 28.44
C ARG A 263 0.13 -3.77 27.43
N LYS A 264 -0.96 -3.47 26.77
CA LYS A 264 -1.06 -2.32 25.85
C LYS A 264 -0.54 -1.03 26.49
N SER A 265 -0.97 -0.72 27.71
CA SER A 265 -0.59 0.49 28.44
C SER A 265 0.93 0.67 28.64
N PHE A 266 1.69 -0.44 28.73
CA PHE A 266 3.15 -0.38 28.77
C PHE A 266 3.75 0.19 27.48
N PHE A 267 3.27 -0.27 26.33
CA PHE A 267 3.73 0.20 25.03
C PHE A 267 3.24 1.60 24.73
N ASP A 268 2.03 1.94 25.15
CA ASP A 268 1.47 3.29 24.99
C ASP A 268 2.33 4.32 25.75
N LYS A 269 2.80 4.01 26.97
CA LYS A 269 3.73 4.84 27.74
C LYS A 269 5.10 5.02 27.05
N LEU A 270 5.50 4.07 26.22
CA LEU A 270 6.71 4.17 25.38
C LEU A 270 6.48 4.90 24.05
N GLY A 271 5.27 5.36 23.77
CA GLY A 271 4.92 6.09 22.58
C GLY A 271 4.55 5.22 21.36
N LEU A 272 4.23 3.93 21.59
CA LEU A 272 3.77 3.08 20.49
C LEU A 272 2.42 3.56 19.93
N VAL A 273 2.39 3.80 18.63
CA VAL A 273 1.17 4.16 17.91
C VAL A 273 0.26 2.92 17.77
N SER A 274 -0.97 2.99 18.29
CA SER A 274 -2.01 2.02 18.00
C SER A 274 -2.72 2.37 16.69
N LEU A 275 -2.68 1.45 15.73
CA LEU A 275 -3.31 1.62 14.44
C LEU A 275 -4.83 1.74 14.58
N LEU A 276 -5.44 0.92 15.44
CA LEU A 276 -6.88 0.94 15.68
C LEU A 276 -7.35 2.26 16.30
N ASP A 277 -6.62 2.77 17.31
CA ASP A 277 -6.99 4.02 17.99
C ASP A 277 -6.86 5.23 17.03
N HIS A 278 -5.83 5.24 16.18
CA HIS A 278 -5.68 6.26 15.15
C HIS A 278 -6.78 6.19 14.09
N LEU A 279 -7.14 4.99 13.63
CA LEU A 279 -8.25 4.81 12.70
C LEU A 279 -9.56 5.39 13.27
N ARG A 280 -9.85 5.07 14.54
CA ARG A 280 -11.05 5.61 15.23
C ARG A 280 -11.04 7.13 15.27
N ARG A 281 -9.90 7.76 15.57
CA ARG A 281 -9.77 9.23 15.56
C ARG A 281 -10.03 9.83 14.18
N PHE A 282 -9.45 9.24 13.11
CA PHE A 282 -9.73 9.70 11.75
C PHE A 282 -11.20 9.56 11.37
N GLN A 283 -11.85 8.47 11.75
CA GLN A 283 -13.28 8.27 11.47
C GLN A 283 -14.17 9.25 12.22
N LEU A 284 -13.83 9.61 13.46
CA LEU A 284 -14.55 10.63 14.23
C LEU A 284 -14.36 12.03 13.63
N SER A 285 -13.16 12.37 13.14
CA SER A 285 -12.90 13.68 12.52
C SER A 285 -13.56 13.86 11.14
N LEU A 286 -14.05 12.79 10.51
CA LEU A 286 -14.78 12.84 9.24
C LEU A 286 -16.29 13.04 9.43
N ILE A 287 -16.79 12.94 10.65
CA ILE A 287 -18.22 13.09 10.99
C ILE A 287 -18.54 14.54 11.45
N HIS A 288 -17.50 15.29 11.74
CA HIS A 288 -17.58 16.73 12.06
C HIS A 288 -17.03 17.56 10.91
#